data_2d59f9fe50d947c7d3f5132a867904be
#
_entry.id   2d59f9fe50d947c7d3f5132a867904be
#
_cell.length_a   1.000
_cell.length_b   1.000
_cell.length_c   1.000
_cell.angle_alpha   90.00
_cell.angle_beta   90.00
_cell.angle_gamma   90.00
#
_symmetry.space_group_name_H-M   'P 1'
#
loop_
_entity.id
_entity.type
_entity.pdbx_description
1 polymer ?
#
loop_
_entity_poly.entity_id
_entity_poly.type
_entity_poly.pdbx_seq_one_letter_code
_entity_poly.pdbx_strand_id
1 'polypeptide(L)'
;VIGAAVVAAALIACPGPVSAQEIVWDRLADGLEVTVWTPGEACHQVPPLYMLKIDPERFRFAVYHYRAEGLDSPLTLDDWHRRTRALALFNAGLFMDDFSYLGLLYKDGKSLSGKRHGQWQGLFVAEPLAPGAQKARVLDLKQDAFDDEKPAYQEAAQSLMLLDRRGTPRVRQSGKAAQQTVVGEDRAGHVLVVMSKGVTPLWELAICLRDSVRGLTHAMAMDGGDSSDLLIGSELAGARAAAWQPLVDGKGQSHIPLPTVIGIFPRR
;
A
#
# COMPACT_ATOMS: atom_id res chain seq x y z
N VAL A 1 63.55 42.93 0.01
CA VAL A 1 62.46 42.41 -0.83
C VAL A 1 61.66 41.39 0.00
N ILE A 2 60.49 41.81 0.47
CA ILE A 2 59.61 40.98 1.32
C ILE A 2 58.50 40.47 0.37
N GLY A 3 58.48 39.15 0.12
CA GLY A 3 57.45 38.46 -0.68
C GLY A 3 56.25 38.16 0.20
N ALA A 4 55.10 38.72 -0.16
CA ALA A 4 53.83 38.38 0.48
C ALA A 4 53.24 37.12 -0.16
N ALA A 5 53.04 36.05 0.65
CA ALA A 5 52.37 34.84 0.24
C ALA A 5 50.83 35.06 0.35
N VAL A 6 50.12 34.98 -0.76
CA VAL A 6 48.64 34.98 -0.76
C VAL A 6 48.16 33.55 -0.54
N VAL A 7 47.54 33.29 0.60
CA VAL A 7 46.86 32.03 0.88
C VAL A 7 45.43 32.12 0.35
N ALA A 8 45.19 31.40 -0.73
CA ALA A 8 43.80 31.23 -1.28
C ALA A 8 43.03 30.21 -0.41
N ALA A 9 42.06 30.66 0.34
CA ALA A 9 41.13 29.77 1.02
C ALA A 9 40.09 29.24 0.06
N ALA A 10 40.16 27.94 -0.22
CA ALA A 10 39.11 27.24 -0.99
C ALA A 10 37.88 27.04 -0.10
N LEU A 11 36.80 27.73 -0.41
CA LEU A 11 35.48 27.48 0.18
C LEU A 11 34.94 26.15 -0.33
N ILE A 12 34.97 25.14 0.52
CA ILE A 12 34.27 23.87 0.28
C ILE A 12 32.78 24.15 0.46
N ALA A 13 32.05 24.24 -0.66
CA ALA A 13 30.60 24.29 -0.63
C ALA A 13 30.07 22.94 -0.13
N CYS A 14 29.53 22.90 1.10
CA CYS A 14 28.75 21.77 1.56
C CYS A 14 27.53 21.60 0.65
N PRO A 15 27.27 20.40 0.08
CA PRO A 15 26.02 20.17 -0.64
C PRO A 15 24.87 20.39 0.32
N GLY A 16 23.97 21.32 -0.01
CA GLY A 16 22.75 21.56 0.75
C GLY A 16 21.92 20.28 0.82
N PRO A 17 21.03 20.17 1.82
CA PRO A 17 20.17 19.00 1.96
C PRO A 17 19.36 18.83 0.66
N VAL A 18 19.48 17.66 0.03
CA VAL A 18 18.64 17.27 -1.12
C VAL A 18 17.19 17.30 -0.62
N SER A 19 16.44 18.30 -1.05
CA SER A 19 15.02 18.43 -0.71
C SER A 19 14.29 17.23 -1.32
N ALA A 20 13.69 16.39 -0.50
CA ALA A 20 12.77 15.36 -0.99
C ALA A 20 11.70 16.07 -1.81
N GLN A 21 11.47 15.61 -3.04
CA GLN A 21 10.46 16.18 -3.91
C GLN A 21 9.09 16.10 -3.22
N GLU A 22 8.41 17.22 -3.09
CA GLU A 22 7.11 17.30 -2.42
C GLU A 22 6.08 16.44 -3.19
N ILE A 23 5.34 15.61 -2.46
CA ILE A 23 4.29 14.79 -3.05
C ILE A 23 3.06 15.67 -3.25
N VAL A 24 2.70 15.91 -4.51
CA VAL A 24 1.50 16.66 -4.88
C VAL A 24 0.35 15.69 -5.08
N TRP A 25 -0.75 15.91 -4.37
CA TRP A 25 -1.92 15.04 -4.39
C TRP A 25 -3.05 15.63 -5.24
N ASP A 26 -3.66 14.81 -6.08
CA ASP A 26 -4.91 15.11 -6.77
C ASP A 26 -6.07 14.61 -5.92
N ARG A 27 -7.00 15.49 -5.58
CA ARG A 27 -8.18 15.14 -4.80
C ARG A 27 -9.22 14.48 -5.67
N LEU A 28 -9.57 13.23 -5.35
CA LEU A 28 -10.64 12.46 -6.00
C LEU A 28 -11.99 12.73 -5.33
N ALA A 29 -11.99 12.73 -4.00
CA ALA A 29 -13.15 13.05 -3.16
C ALA A 29 -12.65 13.61 -1.83
N ASP A 30 -13.55 14.02 -0.95
CA ASP A 30 -13.18 14.48 0.38
C ASP A 30 -12.66 13.31 1.22
N GLY A 31 -11.36 13.34 1.56
CA GLY A 31 -10.65 12.25 2.23
C GLY A 31 -10.14 11.13 1.30
N LEU A 32 -10.16 11.34 -0.03
CA LEU A 32 -9.58 10.41 -1.00
C LEU A 32 -8.72 11.19 -2.00
N GLU A 33 -7.43 10.89 -2.02
CA GLU A 33 -6.44 11.58 -2.84
C GLU A 33 -5.54 10.58 -3.56
N VAL A 34 -5.11 10.92 -4.78
CA VAL A 34 -4.22 10.10 -5.60
C VAL A 34 -3.02 10.91 -6.07
N THR A 35 -1.90 10.25 -6.29
CA THR A 35 -0.73 10.86 -6.95
C THR A 35 0.04 9.82 -7.75
N VAL A 36 0.79 10.32 -8.73
CA VAL A 36 1.92 9.60 -9.33
C VAL A 36 3.18 10.31 -8.87
N TRP A 37 3.89 9.69 -7.97
CA TRP A 37 5.12 10.25 -7.42
C TRP A 37 6.34 9.57 -8.00
N THR A 38 7.28 10.37 -8.52
CA THR A 38 8.59 9.90 -8.98
C THR A 38 9.60 10.17 -7.88
N PRO A 39 10.18 9.14 -7.26
CA PRO A 39 11.21 9.32 -6.25
C PRO A 39 12.46 10.01 -6.82
N GLY A 40 13.16 10.78 -5.98
CA GLY A 40 14.42 11.42 -6.33
C GLY A 40 15.61 10.45 -6.36
N GLU A 41 16.81 10.99 -6.60
CA GLU A 41 18.06 10.22 -6.74
C GLU A 41 18.36 9.28 -5.56
N ALA A 42 17.97 9.65 -4.33
CA ALA A 42 18.13 8.79 -3.15
C ALA A 42 17.37 7.46 -3.26
N CYS A 43 16.39 7.38 -4.16
CA CYS A 43 15.55 6.21 -4.42
C CYS A 43 15.75 5.67 -5.86
N HIS A 44 16.92 5.77 -6.43
CA HIS A 44 17.18 5.48 -7.86
C HIS A 44 16.74 4.06 -8.34
N GLN A 45 16.59 3.10 -7.42
CA GLN A 45 16.10 1.75 -7.74
C GLN A 45 14.56 1.62 -7.66
N VAL A 46 13.87 2.69 -7.26
CA VAL A 46 12.43 2.71 -7.11
C VAL A 46 11.81 3.46 -8.29
N PRO A 47 10.99 2.80 -9.12
CA PRO A 47 10.30 3.45 -10.23
C PRO A 47 9.23 4.42 -9.71
N PRO A 48 8.59 5.20 -10.57
CA PRO A 48 7.43 5.99 -10.18
C PRO A 48 6.38 5.12 -9.46
N LEU A 49 5.74 5.70 -8.46
CA LEU A 49 4.75 5.05 -7.61
C LEU A 49 3.37 5.67 -7.84
N TYR A 50 2.36 4.84 -8.03
CA TYR A 50 0.97 5.23 -7.82
C TYR A 50 0.70 5.19 -6.32
N MET A 51 0.12 6.24 -5.78
CA MET A 51 -0.20 6.30 -4.36
C MET A 51 -1.64 6.80 -4.17
N LEU A 52 -2.40 6.09 -3.36
CA LEU A 52 -3.76 6.46 -2.96
C LEU A 52 -3.76 6.70 -1.46
N LYS A 53 -4.24 7.88 -1.02
CA LYS A 53 -4.38 8.24 0.40
C LYS A 53 -5.86 8.29 0.76
N ILE A 54 -6.23 7.54 1.79
CA ILE A 54 -7.62 7.27 2.17
C ILE A 54 -7.82 7.65 3.63
N ASP A 55 -8.79 8.51 3.91
CA ASP A 55 -9.28 8.80 5.25
C ASP A 55 -10.28 7.71 5.68
N PRO A 56 -9.93 6.83 6.64
CA PRO A 56 -10.81 5.75 7.06
C PRO A 56 -12.04 6.22 7.85
N GLU A 57 -12.09 7.47 8.29
CA GLU A 57 -13.30 8.05 8.88
C GLU A 57 -14.37 8.38 7.82
N ARG A 58 -13.96 8.53 6.55
CA ARG A 58 -14.84 8.83 5.41
C ARG A 58 -15.08 7.64 4.50
N PHE A 59 -14.16 6.69 4.49
CA PHE A 59 -14.20 5.51 3.64
C PHE A 59 -14.11 4.23 4.48
N ARG A 60 -14.87 3.23 4.06
CA ARG A 60 -14.79 1.88 4.61
C ARG A 60 -14.05 0.96 3.67
N PHE A 61 -13.45 -0.07 4.23
CA PHE A 61 -12.77 -1.13 3.49
C PHE A 61 -13.58 -2.42 3.59
N ALA A 62 -13.55 -3.22 2.53
CA ALA A 62 -14.17 -4.54 2.54
C ALA A 62 -13.28 -5.55 1.80
N VAL A 63 -13.04 -6.68 2.44
CA VAL A 63 -12.32 -7.82 1.86
C VAL A 63 -13.27 -8.62 0.99
N TYR A 64 -12.81 -9.03 -0.18
CA TYR A 64 -13.52 -9.94 -1.07
C TYR A 64 -12.62 -11.13 -1.40
N HIS A 65 -13.16 -12.33 -1.29
CA HIS A 65 -12.50 -13.56 -1.70
C HIS A 65 -13.46 -14.36 -2.59
N TYR A 66 -12.99 -14.83 -3.74
CA TYR A 66 -13.86 -15.41 -4.76
C TYR A 66 -14.78 -16.52 -4.26
N ARG A 67 -14.26 -17.45 -3.43
CA ARG A 67 -15.10 -18.53 -2.84
C ARG A 67 -16.17 -17.99 -1.89
N ALA A 68 -15.86 -16.96 -1.12
CA ALA A 68 -16.84 -16.36 -0.20
C ALA A 68 -17.94 -15.60 -0.96
N GLU A 69 -17.65 -15.17 -2.18
CA GLU A 69 -18.63 -14.55 -3.10
C GLU A 69 -19.39 -15.57 -3.97
N GLY A 70 -19.19 -16.88 -3.73
CA GLY A 70 -19.86 -17.96 -4.49
C GLY A 70 -19.36 -18.09 -5.92
N LEU A 71 -18.11 -17.73 -6.19
CA LEU A 71 -17.50 -17.82 -7.52
C LEU A 71 -16.69 -19.11 -7.65
N ASP A 72 -16.68 -19.69 -8.83
CA ASP A 72 -15.92 -20.90 -9.15
C ASP A 72 -14.44 -20.60 -9.43
N SER A 73 -14.10 -19.36 -9.81
CA SER A 73 -12.74 -18.94 -10.13
C SER A 73 -12.46 -17.49 -9.70
N PRO A 74 -11.18 -17.13 -9.47
CA PRO A 74 -10.77 -15.75 -9.28
C PRO A 74 -11.16 -14.83 -10.42
N LEU A 75 -11.32 -13.55 -10.14
CA LEU A 75 -11.68 -12.52 -11.09
C LEU A 75 -10.50 -11.56 -11.33
N THR A 76 -10.44 -10.93 -12.50
CA THR A 76 -9.58 -9.77 -12.73
C THR A 76 -10.04 -8.59 -11.86
N LEU A 77 -9.17 -7.59 -11.64
CA LEU A 77 -9.55 -6.44 -10.83
C LEU A 77 -10.73 -5.65 -11.45
N ASP A 78 -10.82 -5.61 -12.78
CA ASP A 78 -11.96 -5.03 -13.51
C ASP A 78 -13.27 -5.77 -13.24
N ASP A 79 -13.23 -7.10 -13.26
CA ASP A 79 -14.40 -7.92 -12.94
C ASP A 79 -14.82 -7.75 -11.49
N TRP A 80 -13.85 -7.68 -10.57
CA TRP A 80 -14.10 -7.32 -9.18
C TRP A 80 -14.76 -5.94 -9.07
N HIS A 81 -14.26 -4.94 -9.80
CA HIS A 81 -14.84 -3.59 -9.80
C HIS A 81 -16.28 -3.61 -10.29
N ARG A 82 -16.56 -4.27 -11.42
CA ARG A 82 -17.91 -4.38 -11.95
C ARG A 82 -18.87 -5.06 -10.97
N ARG A 83 -18.38 -6.06 -10.23
CA ARG A 83 -19.17 -6.81 -9.26
C ARG A 83 -19.43 -6.03 -7.98
N THR A 84 -18.40 -5.43 -7.42
CA THR A 84 -18.44 -4.81 -6.08
C THR A 84 -18.91 -3.36 -6.11
N ARG A 85 -18.70 -2.66 -7.22
CA ARG A 85 -18.92 -1.21 -7.34
C ARG A 85 -18.10 -0.42 -6.33
N ALA A 86 -16.94 -0.91 -5.96
CA ALA A 86 -16.00 -0.18 -5.12
C ALA A 86 -15.46 1.06 -5.85
N LEU A 87 -15.23 2.15 -5.15
CA LEU A 87 -14.60 3.36 -5.72
C LEU A 87 -13.16 3.13 -6.14
N ALA A 88 -12.47 2.27 -5.40
CA ALA A 88 -11.14 1.78 -5.76
C ALA A 88 -10.96 0.36 -5.22
N LEU A 89 -10.05 -0.39 -5.81
CA LEU A 89 -9.71 -1.77 -5.45
C LEU A 89 -8.20 -1.97 -5.54
N PHE A 90 -7.67 -2.81 -4.68
CA PHE A 90 -6.28 -3.27 -4.75
C PHE A 90 -6.16 -4.73 -4.34
N ASN A 91 -5.10 -5.39 -4.77
CA ASN A 91 -4.83 -6.79 -4.42
C ASN A 91 -4.53 -6.95 -2.94
N ALA A 92 -4.93 -8.08 -2.38
CA ALA A 92 -4.61 -8.46 -1.01
C ALA A 92 -3.25 -9.19 -0.92
N GLY A 93 -3.02 -9.92 0.16
CA GLY A 93 -1.79 -10.68 0.39
C GLY A 93 -1.68 -11.95 -0.46
N LEU A 94 -0.67 -12.74 -0.16
CA LEU A 94 -0.26 -13.91 -0.92
C LEU A 94 -1.27 -15.07 -0.84
N PHE A 95 -1.23 -15.93 -1.85
CA PHE A 95 -2.10 -17.09 -1.97
C PHE A 95 -1.33 -18.30 -2.54
N MET A 96 -1.90 -19.48 -2.38
CA MET A 96 -1.38 -20.73 -2.91
C MET A 96 -1.83 -20.98 -4.35
N ASP A 97 -1.25 -21.96 -5.03
CA ASP A 97 -1.63 -22.36 -6.40
C ASP A 97 -3.11 -22.75 -6.54
N ASP A 98 -3.75 -23.21 -5.46
CA ASP A 98 -5.18 -23.50 -5.39
C ASP A 98 -6.04 -22.26 -5.07
N PHE A 99 -5.43 -21.08 -5.07
CA PHE A 99 -6.02 -19.80 -4.72
C PHE A 99 -6.48 -19.66 -3.27
N SER A 100 -6.08 -20.56 -2.37
CA SER A 100 -6.30 -20.37 -0.93
C SER A 100 -5.40 -19.25 -0.39
N TYR A 101 -5.95 -18.40 0.49
CA TYR A 101 -5.21 -17.29 1.07
C TYR A 101 -4.15 -17.77 2.06
N LEU A 102 -2.95 -17.21 1.98
CA LEU A 102 -1.87 -17.49 2.90
C LEU A 102 -1.91 -16.51 4.08
N GLY A 103 -2.26 -17.02 5.26
CA GLY A 103 -2.37 -16.24 6.48
C GLY A 103 -3.81 -15.93 6.88
N LEU A 104 -4.00 -15.00 7.82
CA LEU A 104 -5.32 -14.59 8.29
C LEU A 104 -6.07 -13.79 7.23
N LEU A 105 -7.32 -14.15 7.01
CA LEU A 105 -8.25 -13.42 6.16
C LEU A 105 -9.63 -13.41 6.83
N TYR A 106 -10.18 -12.21 7.04
CA TYR A 106 -11.51 -12.04 7.61
C TYR A 106 -12.35 -11.14 6.72
N LYS A 107 -13.64 -11.48 6.65
CA LYS A 107 -14.68 -10.71 6.00
C LYS A 107 -15.92 -10.73 6.90
N ASP A 108 -16.50 -9.56 7.17
CA ASP A 108 -17.68 -9.42 8.02
C ASP A 108 -17.52 -10.13 9.38
N GLY A 109 -16.32 -10.09 9.97
CA GLY A 109 -15.96 -10.75 11.22
C GLY A 109 -15.80 -12.27 11.15
N LYS A 110 -15.92 -12.87 9.97
CA LYS A 110 -15.78 -14.32 9.75
C LYS A 110 -14.43 -14.66 9.12
N SER A 111 -13.76 -15.69 9.64
CA SER A 111 -12.53 -16.21 9.05
C SER A 111 -12.81 -16.88 7.70
N LEU A 112 -12.08 -16.47 6.67
CA LEU A 112 -12.10 -17.06 5.33
C LEU A 112 -10.86 -17.93 5.06
N SER A 113 -9.84 -17.86 5.95
CA SER A 113 -8.62 -18.65 5.87
C SER A 113 -8.33 -19.31 7.22
N GLY A 114 -7.57 -20.40 7.18
CA GLY A 114 -7.49 -21.26 8.35
C GLY A 114 -6.57 -20.80 9.47
N LYS A 115 -5.41 -20.19 9.19
CA LYS A 115 -4.35 -20.00 10.19
C LYS A 115 -3.49 -18.77 9.96
N ARG A 116 -3.04 -18.19 11.07
CA ARG A 116 -2.00 -17.16 11.08
C ARG A 116 -0.70 -17.68 10.46
N HIS A 117 -0.14 -16.95 9.52
CA HIS A 117 1.18 -17.25 8.99
C HIS A 117 2.27 -16.75 9.96
N GLY A 118 3.13 -17.65 10.45
CA GLY A 118 4.06 -17.33 11.54
C GLY A 118 5.18 -16.35 11.20
N GLN A 119 5.54 -16.23 9.92
CA GLN A 119 6.63 -15.34 9.48
C GLN A 119 6.14 -13.97 8.97
N TRP A 120 4.89 -13.88 8.52
CA TRP A 120 4.32 -12.66 7.99
C TRP A 120 3.61 -11.90 9.11
N GLN A 121 4.15 -10.74 9.45
CA GLN A 121 3.79 -10.04 10.66
C GLN A 121 2.95 -8.77 10.40
N GLY A 122 2.65 -8.45 9.14
CA GLY A 122 1.74 -7.38 8.78
C GLY A 122 0.29 -7.89 8.79
N LEU A 123 -0.62 -7.11 9.35
CA LEU A 123 -2.06 -7.38 9.27
C LEU A 123 -2.79 -6.07 9.00
N PHE A 124 -3.35 -5.91 7.81
CA PHE A 124 -4.32 -4.86 7.55
C PHE A 124 -5.62 -5.23 8.23
N VAL A 125 -6.21 -4.30 8.99
CA VAL A 125 -7.51 -4.47 9.64
C VAL A 125 -8.39 -3.26 9.36
N ALA A 126 -9.70 -3.48 9.23
CA ALA A 126 -10.66 -2.41 9.07
C ALA A 126 -12.03 -2.78 9.66
N GLU A 127 -12.89 -1.76 9.82
CA GLU A 127 -14.24 -1.87 10.34
C GLU A 127 -14.26 -2.48 11.75
N PRO A 128 -13.83 -1.71 12.78
CA PRO A 128 -13.78 -2.19 14.15
C PRO A 128 -15.16 -2.51 14.69
N LEU A 129 -15.24 -3.55 15.53
CA LEU A 129 -16.46 -3.93 16.24
C LEU A 129 -16.73 -3.02 17.44
N ALA A 130 -15.68 -2.45 18.04
CA ALA A 130 -15.81 -1.56 19.19
C ALA A 130 -15.98 -0.09 18.75
N PRO A 131 -16.91 0.67 19.36
CA PRO A 131 -17.02 2.11 19.15
C PRO A 131 -15.74 2.85 19.54
N GLY A 132 -15.38 3.90 18.79
CA GLY A 132 -14.21 4.74 19.08
C GLY A 132 -12.85 4.13 18.71
N ALA A 133 -12.80 2.90 18.24
CA ALA A 133 -11.58 2.33 17.69
C ALA A 133 -11.29 2.90 16.30
N GLN A 134 -10.01 2.96 15.95
CA GLN A 134 -9.53 3.44 14.64
C GLN A 134 -10.13 2.59 13.51
N LYS A 135 -10.70 3.22 12.49
CA LYS A 135 -11.52 2.57 11.46
C LYS A 135 -10.75 1.62 10.53
N ALA A 136 -9.48 1.91 10.26
CA ALA A 136 -8.59 1.02 9.56
C ALA A 136 -7.17 1.20 10.06
N ARG A 137 -6.37 0.14 10.07
CA ARG A 137 -4.99 0.13 10.57
C ARG A 137 -4.13 -0.91 9.87
N VAL A 138 -2.82 -0.72 9.95
CA VAL A 138 -1.81 -1.76 9.77
C VAL A 138 -1.29 -2.18 11.14
N LEU A 139 -1.45 -3.44 11.51
CA LEU A 139 -0.91 -3.99 12.74
C LEU A 139 0.42 -4.71 12.47
N ASP A 140 1.38 -4.54 13.38
CA ASP A 140 2.57 -5.40 13.48
C ASP A 140 2.30 -6.51 14.49
N LEU A 141 2.02 -7.70 14.02
CA LEU A 141 1.67 -8.86 14.86
C LEU A 141 2.78 -9.30 15.84
N LYS A 142 3.98 -8.69 15.78
CA LYS A 142 5.00 -8.84 16.81
C LYS A 142 4.80 -7.87 17.98
N GLN A 143 4.09 -6.78 17.77
CA GLN A 143 3.94 -5.69 18.74
C GLN A 143 2.47 -5.47 19.13
N ASP A 144 1.56 -5.69 18.18
CA ASP A 144 0.13 -5.48 18.36
C ASP A 144 -0.55 -6.82 18.65
N ALA A 145 -1.40 -6.82 19.68
CA ALA A 145 -2.24 -7.97 19.99
C ALA A 145 -3.36 -8.12 18.94
N PHE A 146 -3.58 -9.33 18.47
CA PHE A 146 -4.71 -9.68 17.64
C PHE A 146 -5.19 -11.10 18.05
N ASP A 147 -6.46 -11.21 18.40
CA ASP A 147 -7.09 -12.48 18.76
C ASP A 147 -7.71 -13.10 17.49
N ASP A 148 -7.18 -14.27 17.09
CA ASP A 148 -7.62 -14.96 15.87
C ASP A 148 -9.00 -15.60 16.04
N GLU A 149 -9.45 -15.86 17.27
CA GLU A 149 -10.75 -16.45 17.56
C GLU A 149 -11.84 -15.39 17.75
N LYS A 150 -11.43 -14.21 18.24
CA LYS A 150 -12.32 -13.07 18.52
C LYS A 150 -11.75 -11.79 17.92
N PRO A 151 -11.75 -11.66 16.59
CA PRO A 151 -11.18 -10.49 15.93
C PRO A 151 -11.91 -9.22 16.37
N ALA A 152 -11.15 -8.17 16.67
CA ALA A 152 -11.70 -6.86 17.01
C ALA A 152 -12.19 -6.06 15.80
N TYR A 153 -11.94 -6.57 14.59
CA TYR A 153 -12.26 -5.94 13.30
C TYR A 153 -13.03 -6.91 12.39
N GLN A 154 -13.91 -6.36 11.57
CA GLN A 154 -14.70 -7.16 10.61
C GLN A 154 -13.87 -7.62 9.42
N GLU A 155 -12.95 -6.76 8.97
CA GLU A 155 -12.13 -6.99 7.81
C GLU A 155 -10.66 -7.13 8.24
N ALA A 156 -9.98 -8.16 7.76
CA ALA A 156 -8.54 -8.31 7.97
C ALA A 156 -7.88 -9.12 6.86
N ALA A 157 -6.64 -8.74 6.52
CA ALA A 157 -5.81 -9.43 5.54
C ALA A 157 -4.35 -9.43 5.99
N GLN A 158 -3.79 -10.60 6.28
CA GLN A 158 -2.39 -10.77 6.70
C GLN A 158 -1.46 -10.79 5.50
N SER A 159 -0.30 -10.14 5.62
CA SER A 159 0.79 -10.24 4.66
C SER A 159 2.14 -9.86 5.31
N LEU A 160 3.13 -9.53 4.49
CA LEU A 160 4.49 -9.22 4.95
C LEU A 160 4.55 -7.86 5.66
N MET A 161 5.05 -7.79 6.89
CA MET A 161 5.43 -6.51 7.47
C MET A 161 6.63 -5.94 6.71
N LEU A 162 6.51 -4.73 6.19
CA LEU A 162 7.54 -4.07 5.39
C LEU A 162 8.39 -3.14 6.26
N LEU A 163 7.74 -2.22 6.96
CA LEU A 163 8.34 -1.25 7.87
C LEU A 163 7.62 -1.31 9.21
N ASP A 164 8.35 -1.49 10.30
CA ASP A 164 7.77 -1.35 11.65
C ASP A 164 7.64 0.14 12.06
N ARG A 165 6.99 0.40 13.22
CA ARG A 165 6.79 1.77 13.72
C ARG A 165 8.06 2.53 14.08
N ARG A 166 9.22 1.87 14.08
CA ARG A 166 10.53 2.50 14.26
C ARG A 166 11.18 2.83 12.91
N GLY A 167 10.50 2.55 11.79
CA GLY A 167 11.03 2.68 10.44
C GLY A 167 12.05 1.60 10.09
N THR A 168 12.09 0.49 10.83
CA THR A 168 13.01 -0.61 10.55
C THR A 168 12.40 -1.52 9.48
N PRO A 169 13.10 -1.76 8.34
CA PRO A 169 12.66 -2.73 7.35
C PRO A 169 12.62 -4.15 7.94
N ARG A 170 11.52 -4.84 7.68
CA ARG A 170 11.25 -6.20 8.19
C ARG A 170 11.40 -7.26 7.09
N VAL A 171 11.83 -6.86 5.91
CA VAL A 171 12.10 -7.71 4.77
C VAL A 171 13.60 -7.87 4.56
N ARG A 172 14.02 -8.93 3.87
CA ARG A 172 15.42 -9.19 3.57
C ARG A 172 15.88 -8.37 2.37
N GLN A 173 17.11 -7.89 2.41
CA GLN A 173 17.77 -7.32 1.24
C GLN A 173 18.21 -8.46 0.30
N SER A 174 17.30 -8.94 -0.53
CA SER A 174 17.53 -10.10 -1.39
C SER A 174 17.92 -9.73 -2.83
N GLY A 175 17.77 -8.47 -3.22
CA GLY A 175 17.96 -8.01 -4.60
C GLY A 175 16.88 -8.49 -5.57
N LYS A 176 15.95 -9.36 -5.16
CA LYS A 176 14.83 -9.78 -5.99
C LYS A 176 13.89 -8.60 -6.22
N ALA A 177 13.67 -8.27 -7.49
CA ALA A 177 12.79 -7.18 -7.90
C ALA A 177 11.49 -7.75 -8.48
N ALA A 178 10.37 -7.12 -8.12
CA ALA A 178 9.05 -7.38 -8.65
C ALA A 178 8.23 -6.08 -8.63
N GLN A 179 7.12 -6.02 -9.28
CA GLN A 179 6.12 -4.98 -9.02
C GLN A 179 5.58 -5.16 -7.61
N GLN A 180 5.34 -4.09 -6.88
CA GLN A 180 5.01 -4.14 -5.47
C GLN A 180 3.71 -3.39 -5.17
N THR A 181 2.90 -3.96 -4.29
CA THR A 181 1.77 -3.28 -3.63
C THR A 181 2.04 -3.19 -2.14
N VAL A 182 1.91 -2.01 -1.56
CA VAL A 182 2.16 -1.73 -0.15
C VAL A 182 0.96 -1.01 0.45
N VAL A 183 0.62 -1.36 1.68
CA VAL A 183 -0.36 -0.64 2.49
C VAL A 183 0.35 -0.07 3.71
N GLY A 184 0.25 1.24 3.91
CA GLY A 184 0.85 1.94 5.03
C GLY A 184 -0.17 2.75 5.83
N GLU A 185 0.26 3.21 6.99
CA GLU A 185 -0.50 4.12 7.86
C GLU A 185 0.33 5.38 8.11
N ASP A 186 -0.27 6.56 7.98
CA ASP A 186 0.38 7.81 8.31
C ASP A 186 0.06 8.27 9.75
N ARG A 187 0.73 9.35 10.18
CA ARG A 187 0.55 9.91 11.54
C ARG A 187 -0.85 10.48 11.78
N ALA A 188 -1.58 10.81 10.74
CA ALA A 188 -2.95 11.29 10.83
C ALA A 188 -3.97 10.13 10.87
N GLY A 189 -3.51 8.88 10.68
CA GLY A 189 -4.35 7.70 10.63
C GLY A 189 -4.94 7.43 9.25
N HIS A 190 -4.44 8.08 8.19
CA HIS A 190 -4.84 7.73 6.83
C HIS A 190 -4.18 6.42 6.41
N VAL A 191 -4.88 5.68 5.59
CA VAL A 191 -4.34 4.51 4.89
C VAL A 191 -3.72 4.94 3.57
N LEU A 192 -2.49 4.53 3.32
CA LEU A 192 -1.77 4.75 2.08
C LEU A 192 -1.67 3.43 1.33
N VAL A 193 -2.24 3.36 0.12
CA VAL A 193 -2.01 2.25 -0.82
C VAL A 193 -1.02 2.72 -1.86
N VAL A 194 0.08 1.99 -2.01
CA VAL A 194 1.18 2.31 -2.92
C VAL A 194 1.39 1.15 -3.87
N MET A 195 1.43 1.42 -5.18
CA MET A 195 1.79 0.44 -6.20
C MET A 195 2.94 0.98 -7.05
N SER A 196 3.98 0.17 -7.25
CA SER A 196 5.09 0.56 -8.12
C SER A 196 4.71 0.40 -9.60
N LYS A 197 5.08 1.38 -10.44
CA LYS A 197 4.82 1.31 -11.89
C LYS A 197 5.71 0.29 -12.63
N GLY A 198 6.71 -0.24 -11.95
CA GLY A 198 7.64 -1.22 -12.49
C GLY A 198 8.24 -2.05 -11.37
N VAL A 199 9.21 -2.88 -11.71
CA VAL A 199 9.86 -3.78 -10.76
C VAL A 199 10.83 -3.01 -9.86
N THR A 200 10.85 -3.36 -8.57
CA THR A 200 11.77 -2.83 -7.58
C THR A 200 12.01 -3.86 -6.48
N PRO A 201 13.22 -3.93 -5.89
CA PRO A 201 13.43 -4.74 -4.71
C PRO A 201 12.61 -4.18 -3.53
N LEU A 202 11.96 -5.07 -2.80
CA LEU A 202 11.07 -4.68 -1.70
C LEU A 202 11.83 -3.95 -0.58
N TRP A 203 13.10 -4.29 -0.36
CA TRP A 203 13.97 -3.57 0.60
C TRP A 203 14.19 -2.10 0.17
N GLU A 204 14.52 -1.87 -1.11
CA GLU A 204 14.78 -0.52 -1.63
C GLU A 204 13.50 0.34 -1.58
N LEU A 205 12.36 -0.27 -1.89
CA LEU A 205 11.07 0.39 -1.74
C LEU A 205 10.80 0.76 -0.27
N ALA A 206 11.10 -0.13 0.68
CA ALA A 206 10.93 0.15 2.11
C ALA A 206 11.77 1.35 2.56
N ILE A 207 13.05 1.39 2.20
CA ILE A 207 13.95 2.50 2.53
C ILE A 207 13.44 3.81 1.90
N CYS A 208 13.08 3.76 0.62
CA CYS A 208 12.57 4.93 -0.10
C CYS A 208 11.30 5.49 0.54
N LEU A 209 10.33 4.65 0.85
CA LEU A 209 9.08 5.07 1.50
C LEU A 209 9.34 5.68 2.88
N ARG A 210 10.19 5.05 3.70
CA ARG A 210 10.57 5.56 5.04
C ARG A 210 11.17 6.95 4.97
N ASP A 211 12.10 7.15 4.04
CA ASP A 211 12.93 8.36 4.01
C ASP A 211 12.25 9.51 3.26
N SER A 212 11.33 9.21 2.34
CA SER A 212 10.75 10.21 1.44
C SER A 212 9.26 10.49 1.68
N VAL A 213 8.47 9.52 2.17
CA VAL A 213 7.05 9.74 2.42
C VAL A 213 6.84 10.28 3.82
N ARG A 214 6.75 11.62 3.91
CA ARG A 214 6.57 12.30 5.20
C ARG A 214 5.30 11.82 5.89
N GLY A 215 5.46 11.47 7.16
CA GLY A 215 4.34 11.06 7.99
C GLY A 215 4.02 9.57 7.94
N LEU A 216 4.55 8.81 7.00
CA LEU A 216 4.41 7.34 7.03
C LEU A 216 4.99 6.80 8.33
N THR A 217 4.22 6.03 9.08
CA THR A 217 4.63 5.48 10.38
C THR A 217 5.11 4.04 10.25
N HIS A 218 4.39 3.23 9.51
CA HIS A 218 4.69 1.82 9.27
C HIS A 218 3.94 1.34 8.04
N ALA A 219 4.34 0.18 7.50
CA ALA A 219 3.75 -0.35 6.27
C ALA A 219 3.90 -1.87 6.18
N MET A 220 3.01 -2.49 5.43
CA MET A 220 3.06 -3.89 5.04
C MET A 220 3.06 -4.03 3.52
N ALA A 221 3.70 -5.07 2.99
CA ALA A 221 3.62 -5.41 1.59
C ALA A 221 2.52 -6.44 1.37
N MET A 222 1.73 -6.23 0.34
CA MET A 222 0.77 -7.20 -0.19
C MET A 222 1.46 -8.19 -1.14
N ASP A 223 0.70 -8.98 -1.88
CA ASP A 223 1.28 -9.81 -2.92
C ASP A 223 1.89 -8.96 -4.03
N GLY A 224 3.04 -9.40 -4.53
CA GLY A 224 3.82 -8.70 -5.54
C GLY A 224 3.80 -9.38 -6.90
N GLY A 225 4.64 -8.89 -7.82
CA GLY A 225 4.72 -9.40 -9.17
C GLY A 225 3.45 -9.13 -9.97
N ASP A 226 3.01 -10.14 -10.71
CA ASP A 226 1.82 -10.06 -11.57
C ASP A 226 0.52 -9.84 -10.78
N SER A 227 0.54 -10.10 -9.46
CA SER A 227 -0.58 -9.86 -8.56
C SER A 227 -0.71 -8.40 -8.13
N SER A 228 0.34 -7.57 -8.30
CA SER A 228 0.30 -6.16 -7.91
C SER A 228 -0.67 -5.39 -8.78
N ASP A 229 -1.76 -4.93 -8.20
CA ASP A 229 -2.81 -4.27 -8.94
C ASP A 229 -3.56 -3.23 -8.10
N LEU A 230 -3.91 -2.10 -8.72
CA LEU A 230 -4.66 -0.99 -8.14
C LEU A 230 -5.58 -0.40 -9.21
N LEU A 231 -6.86 -0.33 -8.91
CA LEU A 231 -7.88 0.22 -9.80
C LEU A 231 -8.64 1.35 -9.11
N ILE A 232 -8.93 2.40 -9.86
CA ILE A 232 -9.79 3.54 -9.45
C ILE A 232 -10.96 3.60 -10.43
N GLY A 233 -12.18 3.60 -9.91
CA GLY A 233 -13.39 3.70 -10.72
C GLY A 233 -13.43 4.98 -11.58
N SER A 234 -13.93 4.85 -12.79
CA SER A 234 -14.01 5.98 -13.75
C SER A 234 -14.88 7.12 -13.27
N GLU A 235 -15.80 6.87 -12.35
CA GLU A 235 -16.64 7.90 -11.71
C GLU A 235 -15.80 8.92 -10.89
N LEU A 236 -14.59 8.55 -10.48
CA LEU A 236 -13.66 9.43 -9.78
C LEU A 236 -12.68 10.14 -10.74
N ALA A 237 -12.64 9.71 -11.99
CA ALA A 237 -11.74 10.27 -13.00
C ALA A 237 -12.21 11.65 -13.46
N GLY A 238 -11.56 12.69 -12.95
CA GLY A 238 -11.75 14.06 -13.41
C GLY A 238 -10.75 14.45 -14.51
N ALA A 239 -10.72 15.73 -14.88
CA ALA A 239 -9.83 16.28 -15.92
C ALA A 239 -8.33 16.06 -15.66
N ARG A 240 -7.92 15.74 -14.42
CA ARG A 240 -6.53 15.53 -14.02
C ARG A 240 -6.09 14.05 -14.10
N ALA A 241 -6.97 13.14 -14.51
CA ALA A 241 -6.69 11.71 -14.55
C ALA A 241 -5.55 11.27 -15.47
N ALA A 242 -5.04 12.15 -16.35
CA ALA A 242 -4.03 11.78 -17.36
C ALA A 242 -2.78 11.11 -16.77
N ALA A 243 -2.29 11.55 -15.60
CA ALA A 243 -1.10 10.99 -14.97
C ALA A 243 -1.32 9.59 -14.40
N TRP A 244 -2.51 9.30 -13.90
CA TRP A 244 -2.92 8.03 -13.28
C TRP A 244 -4.03 7.31 -14.07
N GLN A 245 -4.22 7.69 -15.36
CA GLN A 245 -5.16 7.04 -16.26
C GLN A 245 -5.02 5.50 -16.33
N PRO A 246 -3.81 4.92 -16.24
CA PRO A 246 -3.68 3.46 -16.19
C PRO A 246 -4.40 2.77 -15.03
N LEU A 247 -4.71 3.50 -13.95
CA LEU A 247 -5.48 2.98 -12.82
C LEU A 247 -7.00 3.02 -13.05
N VAL A 248 -7.47 3.74 -14.09
CA VAL A 248 -8.90 3.94 -14.31
C VAL A 248 -9.49 2.76 -15.05
N ASP A 249 -10.38 2.03 -14.39
CA ASP A 249 -11.09 0.88 -14.93
C ASP A 249 -10.16 -0.14 -15.63
N GLY A 250 -8.96 -0.33 -15.06
CA GLY A 250 -7.99 -1.30 -15.57
C GLY A 250 -7.38 -1.01 -16.93
N LYS A 251 -7.63 0.14 -17.52
CA LYS A 251 -7.12 0.50 -18.83
C LYS A 251 -5.60 0.70 -18.82
N GLY A 252 -4.86 -0.22 -19.40
CA GLY A 252 -3.40 -0.13 -19.57
C GLY A 252 -2.58 -1.00 -18.64
N GLN A 253 -3.20 -1.87 -17.86
CA GLN A 253 -2.52 -2.89 -17.05
C GLN A 253 -2.90 -4.29 -17.54
N SER A 254 -1.98 -5.25 -17.40
CA SER A 254 -2.26 -6.67 -17.64
C SER A 254 -2.67 -7.27 -16.30
N HIS A 255 -3.97 -7.44 -16.12
CA HIS A 255 -4.52 -7.97 -14.88
C HIS A 255 -4.64 -9.48 -14.91
N ILE A 256 -3.99 -10.16 -13.97
CA ILE A 256 -4.24 -11.57 -13.70
C ILE A 256 -5.49 -11.72 -12.82
N PRO A 257 -6.16 -12.89 -12.84
CA PRO A 257 -7.21 -13.17 -11.88
C PRO A 257 -6.69 -13.19 -10.44
N LEU A 258 -7.30 -12.40 -9.56
CA LEU A 258 -6.94 -12.26 -8.16
C LEU A 258 -7.98 -12.96 -7.28
N PRO A 259 -7.57 -13.90 -6.42
CA PRO A 259 -8.51 -14.60 -5.53
C PRO A 259 -9.06 -13.70 -4.43
N THR A 260 -8.30 -12.67 -4.04
CA THR A 260 -8.63 -11.79 -2.92
C THR A 260 -8.26 -10.35 -3.23
N VAL A 261 -9.21 -9.46 -3.03
CA VAL A 261 -9.04 -8.02 -3.20
C VAL A 261 -9.61 -7.25 -2.02
N ILE A 262 -9.19 -6.00 -1.85
CA ILE A 262 -9.73 -5.07 -0.85
C ILE A 262 -10.36 -3.90 -1.59
N GLY A 263 -11.65 -3.68 -1.35
CA GLY A 263 -12.43 -2.59 -1.93
C GLY A 263 -12.59 -1.42 -0.98
N ILE A 264 -12.66 -0.21 -1.55
CA ILE A 264 -12.83 1.06 -0.86
C ILE A 264 -14.19 1.63 -1.24
N PHE A 265 -14.99 2.01 -0.25
CA PHE A 265 -16.36 2.50 -0.40
C PHE A 265 -16.60 3.74 0.44
N PRO A 266 -17.53 4.63 0.06
CA PRO A 266 -17.92 5.73 0.92
C PRO A 266 -18.49 5.20 2.24
N ARG A 267 -18.16 5.83 3.34
CA ARG A 267 -18.81 5.59 4.63
C ARG A 267 -20.11 6.42 4.66
N ARG A 268 -21.23 5.78 4.90
CA ARG A 268 -22.55 6.40 5.04
C ARG A 268 -22.78 6.87 6.47
#